data_7eb3f50b93418016bff519e88cc259f7
#
_entry.id   7eb3f50b93418016bff519e88cc259f7
#
_cell.length_a   1.000
_cell.length_b   1.000
_cell.length_c   1.000
_cell.angle_alpha   90.00
_cell.angle_beta   90.00
_cell.angle_gamma   90.00
#
_symmetry.space_group_name_H-M   'P 1'
#
loop_
_entity.id
_entity.type
_entity.pdbx_description
1 polymer ?
#
loop_
_entity_poly.entity_id
_entity_poly.type
_entity_poly.pdbx_seq_one_letter_code
_entity_poly.pdbx_strand_id
1 'polypeptide(L)'
;MSTYLLLDVGAGTLDVLYYDDASGLQCKAVVRSPVRTVAEKVRALQGNLLVRGTEMGGGPVSEILIARARDSQVLMTPSAASTLHHDPERVKALGIQVIGETEAADLWKTGRYRNLTLGDLEIPRLRSLVESFGVPFSFDVVAVCAQDHGTPPRGVSHLDFRHRLFKERLDREPFPHALLYGKGEIPEPLNRLQGIAQSASELPAHEIYVMDSGMAAILGGSTDPQATPKERIIVLDLATSHTLGAALEQGEIAGFFEYHTRDITLQKMESLIMDLAAGELVHEKILEQGGHGAYVRKAFGFDRSEIILATGPKRRLIGNSRLPIRPGAPLGDHMMTGTAGLLEAIRRRKGLDPIPIW
;
A
#
# COMPACT_ATOMS: atom_id res chain seq x y z
N MET A 1 -24.68 -8.51 -8.17
CA MET A 1 -23.63 -8.35 -9.18
C MET A 1 -23.13 -6.94 -9.04
N SER A 2 -21.84 -6.74 -8.88
CA SER A 2 -21.27 -5.43 -8.49
C SER A 2 -20.13 -5.03 -9.40
N THR A 3 -19.98 -3.72 -9.59
CA THR A 3 -18.84 -3.10 -10.27
C THR A 3 -17.82 -2.62 -9.24
N TYR A 4 -16.56 -2.89 -9.48
CA TYR A 4 -15.46 -2.60 -8.58
C TYR A 4 -14.42 -1.69 -9.24
N LEU A 5 -13.96 -0.68 -8.52
CA LEU A 5 -12.73 0.04 -8.82
C LEU A 5 -11.70 -0.26 -7.71
N LEU A 6 -10.62 -0.90 -8.09
CA LEU A 6 -9.58 -1.37 -7.17
C LEU A 6 -8.27 -0.69 -7.50
N LEU A 7 -7.66 -0.06 -6.51
CA LEU A 7 -6.50 0.81 -6.66
C LEU A 7 -5.37 0.36 -5.71
N ASP A 8 -4.18 0.09 -6.24
CA ASP A 8 -2.99 -0.13 -5.43
C ASP A 8 -2.04 1.07 -5.60
N VAL A 9 -1.87 1.83 -4.51
CA VAL A 9 -1.07 3.05 -4.49
C VAL A 9 0.34 2.75 -3.99
N GLY A 10 1.21 2.41 -4.92
CA GLY A 10 2.63 2.17 -4.66
C GLY A 10 3.51 3.42 -4.77
N ALA A 11 4.78 3.32 -4.39
CA ALA A 11 5.75 4.43 -4.52
C ALA A 11 6.12 4.75 -5.97
N GLY A 12 6.02 3.78 -6.88
CA GLY A 12 6.38 3.91 -8.30
C GLY A 12 5.20 4.04 -9.22
N THR A 13 4.19 3.22 -8.99
CA THR A 13 2.99 3.06 -9.82
C THR A 13 1.71 3.20 -9.01
N LEU A 14 0.65 3.51 -9.71
CA LEU A 14 -0.73 3.30 -9.32
C LEU A 14 -1.27 2.22 -10.23
N ASP A 15 -1.63 1.09 -9.65
CA ASP A 15 -2.18 -0.04 -10.38
C ASP A 15 -3.70 -0.01 -10.23
N VAL A 16 -4.41 -0.08 -11.35
CA VAL A 16 -5.85 0.14 -11.42
C VAL A 16 -6.51 -1.08 -12.06
N LEU A 17 -7.49 -1.63 -11.38
CA LEU A 17 -8.35 -2.69 -11.89
C LEU A 17 -9.82 -2.23 -11.79
N TYR A 18 -10.48 -2.17 -12.93
CA TYR A 18 -11.95 -2.16 -13.01
C TYR A 18 -12.41 -3.61 -13.20
N TYR A 19 -13.36 -4.04 -12.40
CA TYR A 19 -13.96 -5.37 -12.49
C TYR A 19 -15.48 -5.29 -12.44
N ASP A 20 -16.14 -5.93 -13.39
CA ASP A 20 -17.59 -6.10 -13.40
C ASP A 20 -17.95 -7.57 -13.19
N ASP A 21 -18.56 -7.87 -12.06
CA ASP A 21 -18.92 -9.22 -11.63
C ASP A 21 -20.04 -9.85 -12.50
N ALA A 22 -20.83 -9.02 -13.21
CA ALA A 22 -21.90 -9.49 -14.05
C ALA A 22 -21.40 -10.04 -15.39
N SER A 23 -20.46 -9.35 -16.01
CA SER A 23 -19.90 -9.68 -17.32
C SER A 23 -18.57 -10.40 -17.26
N GLY A 24 -17.89 -10.39 -16.10
CA GLY A 24 -16.50 -10.84 -15.96
C GLY A 24 -15.49 -9.89 -16.60
N LEU A 25 -15.92 -8.69 -17.02
CA LEU A 25 -15.04 -7.71 -17.66
C LEU A 25 -13.96 -7.25 -16.69
N GLN A 26 -12.71 -7.29 -17.13
CA GLN A 26 -11.56 -6.80 -16.43
C GLN A 26 -10.84 -5.75 -17.28
N CYS A 27 -10.71 -4.52 -16.79
CA CYS A 27 -9.87 -3.50 -17.40
C CYS A 27 -8.73 -3.14 -16.44
N LYS A 28 -7.51 -3.14 -16.93
CA LYS A 28 -6.30 -2.99 -16.13
C LYS A 28 -5.44 -1.85 -16.65
N ALA A 29 -4.86 -1.07 -15.74
CA ALA A 29 -3.85 -0.09 -16.09
C ALA A 29 -2.79 0.03 -14.99
N VAL A 30 -1.55 0.24 -15.41
CA VAL A 30 -0.42 0.61 -14.55
C VAL A 30 0.05 1.97 -14.97
N VAL A 31 -0.10 2.96 -14.08
CA VAL A 31 0.26 4.36 -14.36
C VAL A 31 1.21 4.88 -13.29
N ARG A 32 1.77 6.06 -13.52
CA ARG A 32 2.68 6.69 -12.53
C ARG A 32 1.94 6.94 -11.21
N SER A 33 2.61 6.62 -10.10
CA SER A 33 2.08 6.87 -8.76
C SER A 33 1.75 8.35 -8.53
N PRO A 34 0.69 8.66 -7.75
CA PRO A 34 0.42 10.01 -7.25
C PRO A 34 1.63 10.64 -6.55
N VAL A 35 2.41 9.86 -5.81
CA VAL A 35 3.65 10.34 -5.18
C VAL A 35 4.61 10.98 -6.20
N ARG A 36 4.70 10.43 -7.40
CA ARG A 36 5.56 10.96 -8.45
C ARG A 36 4.95 12.12 -9.18
N THR A 37 3.65 12.07 -9.49
CA THR A 37 2.96 13.15 -10.21
C THR A 37 2.84 14.39 -9.33
N VAL A 38 2.55 14.26 -8.05
CA VAL A 38 2.53 15.38 -7.10
C VAL A 38 3.93 15.97 -6.91
N ALA A 39 4.96 15.13 -6.76
CA ALA A 39 6.35 15.61 -6.69
C ALA A 39 6.75 16.47 -7.91
N GLU A 40 6.33 16.08 -9.12
CA GLU A 40 6.55 16.87 -10.34
C GLU A 40 5.77 18.18 -10.34
N LYS A 41 4.51 18.17 -9.86
CA LYS A 41 3.73 19.41 -9.67
C LYS A 41 4.45 20.38 -8.73
N VAL A 42 4.93 19.88 -7.58
CA VAL A 42 5.71 20.72 -6.63
C VAL A 42 6.95 21.30 -7.31
N ARG A 43 7.67 20.50 -8.10
CA ARG A 43 8.89 20.94 -8.79
C ARG A 43 8.60 22.03 -9.83
N ALA A 44 7.47 21.96 -10.52
CA ALA A 44 7.06 22.93 -11.55
C ALA A 44 6.56 24.26 -10.97
N LEU A 45 6.03 24.29 -9.75
CA LEU A 45 5.54 25.50 -9.10
C LEU A 45 6.72 26.41 -8.70
N GLN A 46 6.59 27.73 -8.84
CA GLN A 46 7.57 28.75 -8.43
C GLN A 46 7.01 29.60 -7.27
N GLY A 47 7.91 30.10 -6.38
CA GLY A 47 7.55 30.98 -5.27
C GLY A 47 7.01 30.25 -4.04
N ASN A 48 6.33 30.97 -3.17
CA ASN A 48 5.83 30.45 -1.90
C ASN A 48 4.68 29.46 -2.10
N LEU A 49 4.65 28.39 -1.30
CA LEU A 49 3.64 27.33 -1.37
C LEU A 49 2.70 27.34 -0.17
N LEU A 50 1.43 27.09 -0.44
CA LEU A 50 0.44 26.69 0.55
C LEU A 50 -0.06 25.28 0.21
N VAL A 51 0.21 24.34 1.10
CA VAL A 51 -0.03 22.92 0.90
C VAL A 51 -1.14 22.47 1.86
N ARG A 52 -2.20 21.91 1.31
CA ARG A 52 -3.35 21.37 2.02
C ARG A 52 -3.60 19.91 1.60
N GLY A 53 -4.59 19.29 2.16
CA GLY A 53 -5.03 17.94 1.80
C GLY A 53 -4.75 16.93 2.89
N THR A 54 -4.55 15.68 2.51
CA THR A 54 -4.36 14.57 3.44
C THR A 54 -2.92 14.07 3.42
N GLU A 55 -2.56 13.31 4.44
CA GLU A 55 -1.33 12.51 4.40
C GLU A 55 -1.32 11.63 3.15
N MET A 56 -0.19 11.55 2.47
CA MET A 56 0.04 10.70 1.32
C MET A 56 1.42 10.04 1.38
N GLY A 57 1.72 9.16 0.44
CA GLY A 57 3.05 8.60 0.31
C GLY A 57 4.13 9.70 0.21
N GLY A 58 5.10 9.69 1.12
CA GLY A 58 6.18 10.67 1.19
C GLY A 58 7.23 10.49 0.08
N GLY A 59 8.49 10.16 0.47
CA GLY A 59 9.59 9.99 -0.47
C GLY A 59 9.84 11.23 -1.32
N PRO A 60 9.71 11.16 -2.66
CA PRO A 60 10.00 12.29 -3.55
C PRO A 60 9.22 13.57 -3.24
N VAL A 61 7.98 13.47 -2.74
CA VAL A 61 7.18 14.65 -2.33
C VAL A 61 7.82 15.33 -1.14
N SER A 62 8.19 14.55 -0.12
CA SER A 62 8.85 15.07 1.09
C SER A 62 10.19 15.72 0.76
N GLU A 63 11.02 15.04 -0.02
CA GLU A 63 12.34 15.56 -0.44
C GLU A 63 12.24 16.92 -1.13
N ILE A 64 11.28 17.07 -2.05
CA ILE A 64 11.11 18.32 -2.81
C ILE A 64 10.53 19.43 -1.94
N LEU A 65 9.56 19.15 -1.06
CA LEU A 65 9.00 20.15 -0.15
C LEU A 65 10.04 20.64 0.85
N ILE A 66 10.88 19.76 1.38
CA ILE A 66 11.99 20.10 2.29
C ILE A 66 13.05 20.95 1.55
N ALA A 67 13.42 20.55 0.34
CA ALA A 67 14.35 21.34 -0.48
C ALA A 67 13.79 22.75 -0.77
N ARG A 68 12.49 22.81 -1.08
CA ARG A 68 11.79 24.06 -1.36
C ARG A 68 11.77 25.02 -0.17
N ALA A 69 11.61 24.50 1.04
CA ALA A 69 11.55 25.31 2.26
C ALA A 69 12.86 26.07 2.57
N ARG A 70 13.97 25.72 1.88
CA ARG A 70 15.26 26.45 2.00
C ARG A 70 15.24 27.80 1.28
N ASP A 71 14.49 27.90 0.18
CA ASP A 71 14.53 29.06 -0.72
C ASP A 71 13.19 29.81 -0.80
N SER A 72 12.12 29.23 -0.26
CA SER A 72 10.75 29.77 -0.34
C SER A 72 9.97 29.43 0.92
N GLN A 73 8.98 30.27 1.24
CA GLN A 73 8.06 29.95 2.33
C GLN A 73 7.15 28.79 1.93
N VAL A 74 7.09 27.76 2.79
CA VAL A 74 6.18 26.62 2.64
C VAL A 74 5.28 26.57 3.87
N LEU A 75 3.97 26.74 3.66
CA LEU A 75 2.94 26.59 4.67
C LEU A 75 2.23 25.26 4.42
N MET A 76 1.97 24.48 5.48
CA MET A 76 1.23 23.23 5.36
C MET A 76 0.15 23.13 6.43
N THR A 77 -0.98 22.52 6.10
CA THR A 77 -1.97 22.12 7.12
C THR A 77 -1.48 20.89 7.88
N PRO A 78 -1.97 20.60 9.09
CA PRO A 78 -1.49 19.48 9.91
C PRO A 78 -1.56 18.14 9.19
N SER A 79 -2.69 17.84 8.53
CA SER A 79 -2.86 16.57 7.81
C SER A 79 -1.91 16.44 6.63
N ALA A 80 -1.69 17.51 5.86
CA ALA A 80 -0.70 17.52 4.77
C ALA A 80 0.73 17.36 5.31
N ALA A 81 1.06 18.00 6.44
CA ALA A 81 2.37 17.96 7.08
C ALA A 81 2.75 16.55 7.57
N SER A 82 1.77 15.71 7.91
CA SER A 82 1.99 14.30 8.29
C SER A 82 2.68 13.49 7.17
N THR A 83 2.58 13.91 5.91
CA THR A 83 3.36 13.35 4.80
C THR A 83 4.87 13.45 5.01
N LEU A 84 5.33 14.44 5.76
CA LEU A 84 6.75 14.63 6.09
C LEU A 84 7.09 13.99 7.44
N HIS A 85 6.31 14.31 8.45
CA HIS A 85 6.46 13.75 9.78
C HIS A 85 5.21 14.03 10.64
N HIS A 86 4.80 13.05 11.49
CA HIS A 86 3.66 13.19 12.39
C HIS A 86 3.90 14.13 13.58
N ASP A 87 5.16 14.46 13.92
CA ASP A 87 5.52 15.46 14.93
C ASP A 87 5.66 16.84 14.27
N PRO A 88 4.75 17.81 14.55
CA PRO A 88 4.80 19.14 13.94
C PRO A 88 6.11 19.91 14.26
N GLU A 89 6.74 19.67 15.41
CA GLU A 89 8.01 20.32 15.75
C GLU A 89 9.16 19.85 14.85
N ARG A 90 9.15 18.59 14.44
CA ARG A 90 10.09 18.08 13.44
C ARG A 90 9.82 18.68 12.05
N VAL A 91 8.57 18.88 11.67
CA VAL A 91 8.21 19.56 10.42
C VAL A 91 8.72 21.01 10.43
N LYS A 92 8.53 21.73 11.54
CA LYS A 92 9.06 23.09 11.72
C LYS A 92 10.59 23.14 11.63
N ALA A 93 11.28 22.16 12.20
CA ALA A 93 12.73 22.06 12.11
C ALA A 93 13.26 21.88 10.67
N LEU A 94 12.42 21.42 9.74
CA LEU A 94 12.69 21.36 8.29
C LEU A 94 12.49 22.70 7.57
N GLY A 95 12.13 23.78 8.29
CA GLY A 95 11.85 25.10 7.71
C GLY A 95 10.43 25.28 7.17
N ILE A 96 9.52 24.34 7.49
CA ILE A 96 8.13 24.35 7.02
C ILE A 96 7.21 24.81 8.15
N GLN A 97 6.35 25.77 7.88
CA GLN A 97 5.41 26.29 8.87
C GLN A 97 4.09 25.53 8.80
N VAL A 98 3.67 24.95 9.93
CA VAL A 98 2.36 24.30 10.06
C VAL A 98 1.34 25.34 10.54
N ILE A 99 0.25 25.50 9.78
CA ILE A 99 -0.84 26.45 10.05
C ILE A 99 -2.18 25.72 10.14
N GLY A 100 -3.15 26.34 10.84
CA GLY A 100 -4.50 25.77 10.99
C GLY A 100 -5.30 25.74 9.68
N GLU A 101 -6.29 24.85 9.60
CA GLU A 101 -7.13 24.69 8.40
C GLU A 101 -7.89 25.96 8.03
N THR A 102 -8.39 26.71 9.04
CA THR A 102 -9.12 27.97 8.81
C THR A 102 -8.20 29.03 8.18
N GLU A 103 -7.02 29.23 8.76
CA GLU A 103 -6.00 30.15 8.23
C GLU A 103 -5.59 29.75 6.81
N ALA A 104 -5.34 28.47 6.58
CA ALA A 104 -5.02 27.95 5.27
C ALA A 104 -6.13 28.18 4.25
N ALA A 105 -7.42 28.03 4.65
CA ALA A 105 -8.56 28.28 3.77
C ALA A 105 -8.66 29.75 3.35
N ASP A 106 -8.35 30.69 4.26
CA ASP A 106 -8.37 32.12 3.96
C ASP A 106 -7.18 32.50 3.07
N LEU A 107 -5.98 32.04 3.38
CA LEU A 107 -4.79 32.29 2.57
C LEU A 107 -4.91 31.70 1.15
N TRP A 108 -5.60 30.56 1.01
CA TRP A 108 -5.84 29.91 -0.28
C TRP A 108 -6.53 30.84 -1.28
N LYS A 109 -7.45 31.68 -0.82
CA LYS A 109 -8.24 32.62 -1.64
C LYS A 109 -7.45 33.87 -2.05
N THR A 110 -6.36 34.18 -1.33
CA THR A 110 -5.63 35.44 -1.56
C THR A 110 -4.75 35.46 -2.81
N GLY A 111 -4.41 34.29 -3.34
CA GLY A 111 -3.46 34.15 -4.46
C GLY A 111 -2.00 34.49 -4.12
N ARG A 112 -1.69 34.76 -2.83
CA ARG A 112 -0.32 35.08 -2.37
C ARG A 112 0.63 33.88 -2.43
N TYR A 113 0.08 32.69 -2.36
CA TYR A 113 0.79 31.42 -2.41
C TYR A 113 0.39 30.61 -3.65
N ARG A 114 1.28 29.76 -4.10
CA ARG A 114 0.92 28.70 -5.05
C ARG A 114 0.25 27.57 -4.27
N ASN A 115 -0.98 27.28 -4.64
CA ASN A 115 -1.81 26.29 -3.96
C ASN A 115 -1.49 24.87 -4.42
N LEU A 116 -1.28 23.95 -3.48
CA LEU A 116 -1.04 22.55 -3.74
C LEU A 116 -1.92 21.70 -2.81
N THR A 117 -2.59 20.69 -3.37
CA THR A 117 -3.32 19.69 -2.58
C THR A 117 -2.56 18.38 -2.61
N LEU A 118 -2.27 17.81 -1.43
CA LEU A 118 -1.72 16.47 -1.26
C LEU A 118 -2.84 15.44 -1.12
N GLY A 119 -2.58 14.25 -1.60
CA GLY A 119 -3.46 13.08 -1.46
C GLY A 119 -3.05 11.97 -2.40
N ASP A 120 -3.37 10.75 -2.03
CA ASP A 120 -3.05 9.56 -2.83
C ASP A 120 -4.02 9.34 -4.01
N LEU A 121 -5.14 10.06 -4.06
CA LEU A 121 -6.14 9.95 -5.13
C LEU A 121 -6.28 11.28 -5.89
N GLU A 122 -5.95 11.26 -7.17
CA GLU A 122 -6.16 12.37 -8.11
C GLU A 122 -7.46 12.11 -8.90
N ILE A 123 -8.62 12.48 -8.32
CA ILE A 123 -9.95 12.14 -8.86
C ILE A 123 -10.13 12.49 -10.36
N PRO A 124 -9.74 13.68 -10.85
CA PRO A 124 -9.88 14.00 -12.27
C PRO A 124 -9.06 13.05 -13.17
N ARG A 125 -7.86 12.68 -12.72
CA ARG A 125 -7.00 11.75 -13.45
C ARG A 125 -7.56 10.33 -13.45
N LEU A 126 -8.09 9.87 -12.30
CA LEU A 126 -8.76 8.57 -12.19
C LEU A 126 -9.98 8.50 -13.12
N ARG A 127 -10.79 9.58 -13.17
CA ARG A 127 -11.93 9.65 -14.07
C ARG A 127 -11.49 9.48 -15.52
N SER A 128 -10.54 10.28 -15.98
CA SER A 128 -10.04 10.19 -17.36
C SER A 128 -9.48 8.80 -17.69
N LEU A 129 -8.82 8.17 -16.73
CA LEU A 129 -8.26 6.82 -16.89
C LEU A 129 -9.38 5.77 -17.02
N VAL A 130 -10.34 5.76 -16.12
CA VAL A 130 -11.44 4.78 -16.12
C VAL A 130 -12.34 4.98 -17.35
N GLU A 131 -12.67 6.22 -17.70
CA GLU A 131 -13.45 6.52 -18.90
C GLU A 131 -12.73 6.07 -20.18
N SER A 132 -11.38 6.06 -20.20
CA SER A 132 -10.59 5.52 -21.32
C SER A 132 -10.73 4.00 -21.50
N PHE A 133 -11.18 3.28 -20.48
CA PHE A 133 -11.54 1.86 -20.60
C PHE A 133 -12.86 1.64 -21.34
N GLY A 134 -13.62 2.70 -21.62
CA GLY A 134 -14.95 2.60 -22.25
C GLY A 134 -16.04 2.19 -21.27
N VAL A 135 -15.82 2.36 -19.96
CA VAL A 135 -16.79 2.02 -18.90
C VAL A 135 -17.28 3.28 -18.17
N PRO A 136 -18.48 3.26 -17.56
CA PRO A 136 -18.97 4.36 -16.75
C PRO A 136 -18.08 4.63 -15.54
N PHE A 137 -17.89 5.89 -15.17
CA PHE A 137 -17.24 6.29 -13.90
C PHE A 137 -18.27 6.27 -12.76
N SER A 138 -18.71 5.07 -12.41
CA SER A 138 -19.66 4.79 -11.32
C SER A 138 -19.43 3.37 -10.84
N PHE A 139 -19.43 3.14 -9.53
CA PHE A 139 -19.00 1.88 -8.91
C PHE A 139 -19.93 1.50 -7.75
N ASP A 140 -20.15 0.21 -7.56
CA ASP A 140 -20.76 -0.28 -6.34
C ASP A 140 -19.73 -0.26 -5.21
N VAL A 141 -18.49 -0.64 -5.52
CA VAL A 141 -17.40 -0.73 -4.53
C VAL A 141 -16.14 -0.06 -5.07
N VAL A 142 -15.55 0.80 -4.24
CA VAL A 142 -14.17 1.29 -4.43
C VAL A 142 -13.31 0.75 -3.30
N ALA A 143 -12.17 0.15 -3.65
CA ALA A 143 -11.18 -0.23 -2.64
C ALA A 143 -9.79 0.25 -3.02
N VAL A 144 -9.05 0.69 -2.02
CA VAL A 144 -7.69 1.23 -2.20
C VAL A 144 -6.75 0.58 -1.21
N CYS A 145 -5.62 0.08 -1.69
CA CYS A 145 -4.55 -0.30 -0.79
C CYS A 145 -3.35 0.64 -0.90
N ALA A 146 -2.74 0.89 0.24
CA ALA A 146 -1.52 1.66 0.39
C ALA A 146 -0.79 1.21 1.65
N GLN A 147 0.52 1.44 1.71
CA GLN A 147 1.27 1.22 2.94
C GLN A 147 1.02 2.38 3.90
N ASP A 148 0.59 2.08 5.12
CA ASP A 148 0.43 3.04 6.21
C ASP A 148 1.30 2.61 7.40
N HIS A 149 2.19 3.49 7.86
CA HIS A 149 3.05 3.21 9.01
C HIS A 149 2.36 3.53 10.34
N GLY A 150 1.21 4.18 10.29
CA GLY A 150 0.49 4.67 11.44
C GLY A 150 1.17 5.85 12.14
N THR A 151 0.44 6.48 13.04
CA THR A 151 0.93 7.56 13.90
C THR A 151 1.25 6.99 15.28
N PRO A 152 2.53 6.71 15.59
CA PRO A 152 2.90 6.15 16.88
C PRO A 152 2.79 7.21 17.99
N PRO A 153 2.58 6.79 19.24
CA PRO A 153 2.80 7.64 20.40
C PRO A 153 4.22 8.20 20.42
N ARG A 154 4.40 9.36 21.08
CA ARG A 154 5.70 10.04 21.15
C ARG A 154 6.78 9.11 21.73
N GLY A 155 7.90 8.99 21.02
CA GLY A 155 9.04 8.14 21.41
C GLY A 155 8.94 6.68 21.01
N VAL A 156 7.86 6.27 20.34
CA VAL A 156 7.72 4.91 19.80
C VAL A 156 8.16 4.88 18.34
N SER A 157 8.91 3.84 17.96
CA SER A 157 9.29 3.60 16.57
C SER A 157 8.07 3.36 15.69
N HIS A 158 8.02 3.98 14.49
CA HIS A 158 6.97 3.73 13.51
C HIS A 158 6.90 2.25 13.09
N LEU A 159 8.06 1.60 12.95
CA LEU A 159 8.14 0.20 12.54
C LEU A 159 7.58 -0.73 13.61
N ASP A 160 7.99 -0.54 14.88
CA ASP A 160 7.47 -1.33 16.01
C ASP A 160 5.98 -1.10 16.23
N PHE A 161 5.54 0.15 16.03
CA PHE A 161 4.14 0.50 16.19
C PHE A 161 3.25 -0.19 15.14
N ARG A 162 3.64 -0.08 13.85
CA ARG A 162 2.94 -0.77 12.76
C ARG A 162 2.94 -2.29 12.96
N HIS A 163 4.10 -2.86 13.30
CA HIS A 163 4.21 -4.30 13.58
C HIS A 163 3.25 -4.74 14.68
N ARG A 164 3.14 -3.97 15.78
CA ARG A 164 2.22 -4.24 16.89
C ARG A 164 0.77 -4.23 16.45
N LEU A 165 0.35 -3.21 15.67
CA LEU A 165 -1.00 -3.15 15.12
C LEU A 165 -1.34 -4.38 14.27
N PHE A 166 -0.40 -4.82 13.43
CA PHE A 166 -0.58 -6.00 12.59
C PHE A 166 -0.65 -7.27 13.43
N LYS A 167 0.28 -7.42 14.37
CA LYS A 167 0.32 -8.57 15.27
C LYS A 167 -0.98 -8.72 16.07
N GLU A 168 -1.47 -7.65 16.68
CA GLU A 168 -2.71 -7.66 17.45
C GLU A 168 -3.91 -8.09 16.60
N ARG A 169 -3.96 -7.67 15.34
CA ARG A 169 -5.04 -8.03 14.43
C ARG A 169 -4.90 -9.48 13.95
N LEU A 170 -3.73 -9.89 13.54
CA LEU A 170 -3.46 -11.22 12.98
C LEU A 170 -3.45 -12.32 14.04
N ASP A 171 -3.15 -12.02 15.31
CA ASP A 171 -3.28 -12.98 16.42
C ASP A 171 -4.75 -13.37 16.66
N ARG A 172 -5.70 -12.47 16.33
CA ARG A 172 -7.16 -12.73 16.46
C ARG A 172 -7.74 -13.36 15.21
N GLU A 173 -7.31 -12.89 14.04
CA GLU A 173 -7.82 -13.29 12.74
C GLU A 173 -6.63 -13.40 11.76
N PRO A 174 -6.03 -14.60 11.64
CA PRO A 174 -4.73 -14.78 10.99
C PRO A 174 -4.81 -14.79 9.45
N PHE A 175 -5.64 -13.98 8.87
CA PHE A 175 -5.83 -13.90 7.44
C PHE A 175 -5.40 -12.53 6.90
N PRO A 176 -4.78 -12.43 5.70
CA PRO A 176 -4.41 -11.14 5.13
C PRO A 176 -5.58 -10.16 5.02
N HIS A 177 -6.78 -10.65 4.70
CA HIS A 177 -7.99 -9.82 4.58
C HIS A 177 -8.53 -9.29 5.92
N ALA A 178 -8.00 -9.72 7.05
CA ALA A 178 -8.30 -9.10 8.35
C ALA A 178 -7.86 -7.62 8.41
N LEU A 179 -6.95 -7.20 7.54
CA LEU A 179 -6.49 -5.80 7.41
C LEU A 179 -7.25 -5.01 6.33
N LEU A 180 -8.42 -5.50 5.89
CA LEU A 180 -9.38 -4.75 5.09
C LEU A 180 -10.35 -4.01 6.02
N TYR A 181 -10.44 -2.71 5.86
CA TYR A 181 -11.29 -1.83 6.68
C TYR A 181 -12.33 -1.15 5.80
N GLY A 182 -13.60 -1.17 6.22
CA GLY A 182 -14.60 -0.22 5.73
C GLY A 182 -14.31 1.20 6.23
N LYS A 183 -14.82 2.21 5.58
CA LYS A 183 -14.56 3.63 5.90
C LYS A 183 -14.72 3.98 7.40
N GLY A 184 -15.68 3.38 8.10
CA GLY A 184 -15.93 3.61 9.53
C GLY A 184 -15.15 2.70 10.49
N GLU A 185 -14.29 1.82 9.99
CA GLU A 185 -13.61 0.80 10.77
C GLU A 185 -12.08 1.00 10.82
N ILE A 186 -11.59 2.02 10.12
CA ILE A 186 -10.15 2.28 10.01
C ILE A 186 -9.61 2.66 11.39
N PRO A 187 -8.62 1.93 11.93
CA PRO A 187 -8.00 2.29 13.20
C PRO A 187 -7.50 3.74 13.21
N GLU A 188 -7.75 4.46 14.32
CA GLU A 188 -7.40 5.88 14.47
C GLU A 188 -5.94 6.20 14.09
N PRO A 189 -4.94 5.35 14.43
CA PRO A 189 -3.57 5.65 14.07
C PRO A 189 -3.24 5.54 12.57
N LEU A 190 -4.10 4.95 11.74
CA LEU A 190 -3.85 4.76 10.31
C LEU A 190 -4.30 5.98 9.49
N ASN A 191 -3.59 7.10 9.66
CA ASN A 191 -3.95 8.40 9.09
C ASN A 191 -3.97 8.42 7.57
N ARG A 192 -3.02 7.77 6.91
CA ARG A 192 -2.96 7.71 5.45
C ARG A 192 -4.16 6.97 4.88
N LEU A 193 -4.52 5.81 5.47
CA LEU A 193 -5.71 5.06 5.05
C LEU A 193 -6.99 5.85 5.32
N GLN A 194 -7.07 6.60 6.43
CA GLN A 194 -8.19 7.51 6.68
C GLN A 194 -8.28 8.62 5.61
N GLY A 195 -7.16 9.26 5.27
CA GLY A 195 -7.09 10.26 4.20
C GLY A 195 -7.49 9.71 2.83
N ILE A 196 -7.08 8.49 2.51
CA ILE A 196 -7.49 7.77 1.30
C ILE A 196 -9.00 7.52 1.31
N ALA A 197 -9.56 7.00 2.39
CA ALA A 197 -11.00 6.74 2.50
C ALA A 197 -11.84 8.04 2.42
N GLN A 198 -11.32 9.14 2.98
CA GLN A 198 -11.94 10.46 2.84
C GLN A 198 -11.95 10.91 1.38
N SER A 199 -10.80 10.85 0.69
CA SER A 199 -10.70 11.22 -0.72
C SER A 199 -11.53 10.31 -1.63
N ALA A 200 -11.55 9.00 -1.35
CA ALA A 200 -12.38 8.03 -2.08
C ALA A 200 -13.88 8.31 -1.96
N SER A 201 -14.31 9.02 -0.90
CA SER A 201 -15.72 9.41 -0.72
C SER A 201 -16.21 10.45 -1.74
N GLU A 202 -15.31 11.06 -2.50
CA GLU A 202 -15.65 11.95 -3.63
C GLU A 202 -15.94 11.14 -4.91
N LEU A 203 -15.61 9.85 -4.94
CA LEU A 203 -15.92 8.96 -6.04
C LEU A 203 -17.40 8.53 -5.97
N PRO A 204 -18.06 8.35 -7.13
CA PRO A 204 -19.43 7.84 -7.19
C PRO A 204 -19.46 6.33 -6.87
N ALA A 205 -19.40 6.00 -5.59
CA ALA A 205 -19.35 4.65 -5.06
C ALA A 205 -20.31 4.47 -3.87
N HIS A 206 -20.89 3.27 -3.74
CA HIS A 206 -21.75 2.93 -2.62
C HIS A 206 -20.95 2.49 -1.39
N GLU A 207 -19.88 1.72 -1.59
CA GLU A 207 -19.03 1.20 -0.52
C GLU A 207 -17.57 1.58 -0.76
N ILE A 208 -16.86 1.88 0.33
CA ILE A 208 -15.44 2.23 0.29
C ILE A 208 -14.69 1.36 1.29
N TYR A 209 -13.61 0.74 0.81
CA TYR A 209 -12.71 -0.05 1.61
C TYR A 209 -11.26 0.43 1.43
N VAL A 210 -10.46 0.25 2.47
CA VAL A 210 -9.01 0.45 2.42
C VAL A 210 -8.29 -0.72 3.05
N MET A 211 -7.07 -0.99 2.62
CA MET A 211 -6.27 -2.11 3.10
C MET A 211 -4.78 -1.77 3.08
N ASP A 212 -3.98 -2.45 3.91
CA ASP A 212 -2.52 -2.43 3.75
C ASP A 212 -2.10 -3.09 2.42
N SER A 213 -1.23 -2.41 1.65
CA SER A 213 -0.85 -2.87 0.31
C SER A 213 -0.03 -4.16 0.35
N GLY A 214 0.80 -4.36 1.39
CA GLY A 214 1.58 -5.59 1.53
C GLY A 214 0.68 -6.80 1.75
N MET A 215 -0.31 -6.69 2.64
CA MET A 215 -1.26 -7.77 2.89
C MET A 215 -2.23 -7.97 1.73
N ALA A 216 -2.59 -6.92 1.01
CA ALA A 216 -3.31 -7.04 -0.25
C ALA A 216 -2.49 -7.82 -1.30
N ALA A 217 -1.20 -7.52 -1.45
CA ALA A 217 -0.33 -8.23 -2.37
C ALA A 217 -0.14 -9.72 -2.00
N ILE A 218 0.01 -10.03 -0.71
CA ILE A 218 0.09 -11.43 -0.25
C ILE A 218 -1.20 -12.19 -0.55
N LEU A 219 -2.35 -11.59 -0.25
CA LEU A 219 -3.65 -12.21 -0.57
C LEU A 219 -3.82 -12.38 -2.08
N GLY A 220 -3.49 -11.35 -2.88
CA GLY A 220 -3.57 -11.43 -4.34
C GLY A 220 -2.65 -12.50 -4.92
N GLY A 221 -1.41 -12.59 -4.43
CA GLY A 221 -0.49 -13.66 -4.84
C GLY A 221 -1.02 -15.06 -4.52
N SER A 222 -1.76 -15.21 -3.44
CA SER A 222 -2.40 -16.50 -3.06
C SER A 222 -3.55 -16.91 -3.98
N THR A 223 -4.11 -15.98 -4.76
CA THR A 223 -5.15 -16.27 -5.75
C THR A 223 -4.59 -16.68 -7.12
N ASP A 224 -3.26 -16.70 -7.29
CA ASP A 224 -2.65 -17.19 -8.52
C ASP A 224 -3.09 -18.63 -8.79
N PRO A 225 -3.43 -19.00 -10.04
CA PRO A 225 -3.84 -20.37 -10.40
C PRO A 225 -2.88 -21.45 -9.97
N GLN A 226 -1.58 -21.15 -9.86
CA GLN A 226 -0.56 -22.09 -9.38
C GLN A 226 -0.64 -22.28 -7.85
N ALA A 227 -1.11 -21.27 -7.09
CA ALA A 227 -1.21 -21.30 -5.63
C ALA A 227 -2.55 -21.83 -5.14
N THR A 228 -3.64 -21.51 -5.82
CA THR A 228 -5.01 -21.80 -5.37
C THR A 228 -5.25 -23.25 -4.92
N PRO A 229 -4.69 -24.29 -5.60
CA PRO A 229 -4.90 -25.67 -5.16
C PRO A 229 -3.96 -26.12 -4.03
N LYS A 230 -3.16 -25.22 -3.48
CA LYS A 230 -2.10 -25.53 -2.51
C LYS A 230 -2.47 -25.05 -1.11
N GLU A 231 -2.11 -25.85 -0.12
CA GLU A 231 -2.37 -25.53 1.29
C GLU A 231 -1.23 -24.73 1.93
N ARG A 232 0.02 -25.04 1.56
CA ARG A 232 1.23 -24.40 2.11
C ARG A 232 2.01 -23.67 1.03
N ILE A 233 1.87 -22.37 1.02
CA ILE A 233 2.45 -21.52 0.02
C ILE A 233 3.34 -20.42 0.64
N ILE A 234 4.35 -20.00 -0.12
CA ILE A 234 5.10 -18.79 0.21
C ILE A 234 4.85 -17.80 -0.93
N VAL A 235 4.42 -16.59 -0.58
CA VAL A 235 4.21 -15.50 -1.54
C VAL A 235 5.23 -14.41 -1.25
N LEU A 236 5.91 -13.97 -2.29
CA LEU A 236 6.88 -12.86 -2.27
C LEU A 236 6.33 -11.74 -3.14
N ASP A 237 6.10 -10.57 -2.55
CA ASP A 237 5.86 -9.35 -3.32
C ASP A 237 7.14 -8.51 -3.35
N LEU A 238 7.77 -8.43 -4.51
CA LEU A 238 8.95 -7.60 -4.75
C LEU A 238 8.53 -6.29 -5.41
N ALA A 239 7.98 -5.39 -4.59
CA ALA A 239 7.48 -4.10 -5.06
C ALA A 239 8.63 -3.08 -5.25
N THR A 240 8.29 -1.88 -5.73
CA THR A 240 9.28 -0.83 -6.03
C THR A 240 10.03 -0.35 -4.79
N SER A 241 9.34 -0.18 -3.67
CA SER A 241 9.91 0.37 -2.42
C SER A 241 10.17 -0.71 -1.38
N HIS A 242 9.22 -1.61 -1.18
CA HIS A 242 9.27 -2.64 -0.14
C HIS A 242 9.16 -4.03 -0.76
N THR A 243 9.75 -4.99 -0.10
CA THR A 243 9.64 -6.41 -0.37
C THR A 243 9.03 -7.08 0.85
N LEU A 244 7.92 -7.77 0.64
CA LEU A 244 7.23 -8.56 1.65
C LEU A 244 7.27 -10.04 1.24
N GLY A 245 7.61 -10.91 2.19
CA GLY A 245 7.48 -12.36 2.04
C GLY A 245 6.57 -12.91 3.12
N ALA A 246 5.58 -13.73 2.75
CA ALA A 246 4.68 -14.37 3.70
C ALA A 246 4.51 -15.85 3.42
N ALA A 247 4.49 -16.65 4.48
CA ALA A 247 4.12 -18.05 4.48
C ALA A 247 2.63 -18.16 4.87
N LEU A 248 1.87 -18.90 4.08
CA LEU A 248 0.46 -19.15 4.30
C LEU A 248 0.21 -20.65 4.40
N GLU A 249 -0.59 -21.07 5.36
CA GLU A 249 -1.10 -22.44 5.48
C GLU A 249 -2.62 -22.41 5.55
N GLN A 250 -3.27 -23.02 4.56
CA GLN A 250 -4.74 -22.99 4.40
C GLN A 250 -5.32 -21.56 4.40
N GLY A 251 -4.57 -20.61 3.77
CA GLY A 251 -4.94 -19.20 3.71
C GLY A 251 -4.63 -18.39 4.96
N GLU A 252 -4.27 -19.01 6.09
CA GLU A 252 -3.81 -18.32 7.29
C GLU A 252 -2.35 -17.91 7.19
N ILE A 253 -2.01 -16.73 7.67
CA ILE A 253 -0.62 -16.27 7.79
C ILE A 253 0.08 -17.14 8.85
N ALA A 254 1.08 -17.90 8.41
CA ALA A 254 2.02 -18.60 9.29
C ALA A 254 3.12 -17.65 9.78
N GLY A 255 3.57 -16.77 8.93
CA GLY A 255 4.51 -15.71 9.24
C GLY A 255 4.75 -14.78 8.05
N PHE A 256 5.43 -13.66 8.29
CA PHE A 256 5.89 -12.75 7.25
C PHE A 256 7.13 -11.97 7.68
N PHE A 257 7.86 -11.41 6.71
CA PHE A 257 8.92 -10.43 6.89
C PHE A 257 8.77 -9.28 5.90
N GLU A 258 9.31 -8.10 6.23
CA GLU A 258 9.32 -6.93 5.35
C GLU A 258 10.68 -6.21 5.39
N TYR A 259 11.12 -5.76 4.20
CA TYR A 259 12.34 -4.98 3.99
C TYR A 259 12.14 -3.91 2.91
N HIS A 260 12.98 -2.87 2.92
CA HIS A 260 13.13 -2.08 1.71
C HIS A 260 13.71 -2.94 0.58
N THR A 261 13.13 -2.85 -0.62
CA THR A 261 13.56 -3.64 -1.79
C THR A 261 15.03 -3.39 -2.15
N ARG A 262 15.52 -2.17 -1.95
CA ARG A 262 16.92 -1.81 -2.20
C ARG A 262 17.92 -2.53 -1.30
N ASP A 263 17.50 -3.02 -0.13
CA ASP A 263 18.35 -3.65 0.88
C ASP A 263 18.30 -5.19 0.80
N ILE A 264 17.58 -5.72 -0.20
CA ILE A 264 17.45 -7.14 -0.46
C ILE A 264 18.48 -7.58 -1.50
N THR A 265 19.32 -8.52 -1.11
CA THR A 265 20.18 -9.31 -2.01
C THR A 265 19.55 -10.68 -2.25
N LEU A 266 19.95 -11.37 -3.32
CA LEU A 266 19.48 -12.73 -3.61
C LEU A 266 19.75 -13.68 -2.44
N GLN A 267 20.97 -13.66 -1.90
CA GLN A 267 21.35 -14.52 -0.78
C GLN A 267 20.53 -14.23 0.48
N LYS A 268 20.29 -12.95 0.80
CA LYS A 268 19.43 -12.55 1.94
C LYS A 268 17.99 -13.05 1.73
N MET A 269 17.47 -12.93 0.51
CA MET A 269 16.12 -13.43 0.20
C MET A 269 15.99 -14.93 0.40
N GLU A 270 16.98 -15.70 -0.09
CA GLU A 270 16.99 -17.17 0.08
C GLU A 270 17.00 -17.55 1.58
N SER A 271 17.85 -16.90 2.39
CA SER A 271 17.86 -17.11 3.85
C SER A 271 16.51 -16.77 4.48
N LEU A 272 15.95 -15.60 4.17
CA LEU A 272 14.66 -15.17 4.72
C LEU A 272 13.50 -16.12 4.37
N ILE A 273 13.50 -16.71 3.18
CA ILE A 273 12.49 -17.71 2.79
C ILE A 273 12.63 -18.98 3.63
N MET A 274 13.87 -19.45 3.83
CA MET A 274 14.14 -20.64 4.65
C MET A 274 13.75 -20.42 6.10
N ASP A 275 14.18 -19.30 6.70
CA ASP A 275 13.89 -18.92 8.08
C ASP A 275 12.38 -18.70 8.31
N LEU A 276 11.69 -18.09 7.30
CA LEU A 276 10.24 -17.92 7.32
C LEU A 276 9.50 -19.25 7.38
N ALA A 277 9.86 -20.21 6.51
CA ALA A 277 9.24 -21.52 6.47
C ALA A 277 9.54 -22.33 7.73
N ALA A 278 10.75 -22.20 8.29
CA ALA A 278 11.16 -22.83 9.54
C ALA A 278 10.57 -22.16 10.78
N GLY A 279 10.00 -20.96 10.66
CA GLY A 279 9.50 -20.18 11.80
C GLY A 279 10.61 -19.59 12.67
N GLU A 280 11.79 -19.37 12.10
CA GLU A 280 13.00 -18.91 12.81
C GLU A 280 13.25 -17.41 12.69
N LEU A 281 12.35 -16.68 12.01
CA LEU A 281 12.44 -15.22 11.93
C LEU A 281 12.25 -14.59 13.31
N VAL A 282 13.16 -13.68 13.67
CA VAL A 282 13.12 -12.91 14.92
C VAL A 282 12.94 -11.44 14.59
N HIS A 283 11.87 -10.84 15.08
CA HIS A 283 11.48 -9.45 14.76
C HIS A 283 12.62 -8.45 15.02
N GLU A 284 13.23 -8.51 16.19
CA GLU A 284 14.31 -7.61 16.63
C GLU A 284 15.52 -7.74 15.71
N LYS A 285 15.91 -8.96 15.33
CA LYS A 285 17.02 -9.18 14.39
C LYS A 285 16.75 -8.61 13.01
N ILE A 286 15.50 -8.71 12.54
CA ILE A 286 15.09 -8.11 11.26
C ILE A 286 15.24 -6.59 11.32
N LEU A 287 14.80 -5.94 12.40
CA LEU A 287 14.98 -4.50 12.61
C LEU A 287 16.45 -4.09 12.68
N GLU A 288 17.28 -4.80 13.46
CA GLU A 288 18.72 -4.55 13.56
C GLU A 288 19.43 -4.65 12.20
N GLN A 289 18.94 -5.50 11.31
CA GLN A 289 19.44 -5.68 9.95
C GLN A 289 18.87 -4.67 8.93
N GLY A 290 18.13 -3.66 9.41
CA GLY A 290 17.51 -2.63 8.57
C GLY A 290 16.20 -3.04 7.89
N GLY A 291 15.60 -4.13 8.33
CA GLY A 291 14.24 -4.55 7.90
C GLY A 291 13.15 -3.79 8.65
N HIS A 292 11.90 -4.05 8.26
CA HIS A 292 10.71 -3.43 8.85
C HIS A 292 10.03 -4.33 9.89
N GLY A 293 10.56 -5.52 10.13
CA GLY A 293 10.07 -6.46 11.11
C GLY A 293 9.67 -7.80 10.53
N ALA A 294 9.35 -8.72 11.41
CA ALA A 294 8.85 -10.04 11.09
C ALA A 294 7.76 -10.47 12.08
N TYR A 295 6.87 -11.30 11.63
CA TYR A 295 5.84 -11.95 12.42
C TYR A 295 5.90 -13.45 12.20
N VAL A 296 5.88 -14.23 13.27
CA VAL A 296 5.83 -15.69 13.21
C VAL A 296 4.72 -16.15 14.14
N ARG A 297 3.78 -16.90 13.59
CA ARG A 297 2.69 -17.54 14.33
C ARG A 297 2.86 -19.05 14.38
N LYS A 298 3.25 -19.64 13.26
CA LYS A 298 3.48 -21.09 13.12
C LYS A 298 4.52 -21.35 12.03
N ALA A 299 5.04 -22.55 12.00
CA ALA A 299 5.98 -23.01 10.98
C ALA A 299 5.49 -24.30 10.34
N PHE A 300 5.74 -24.49 9.06
CA PHE A 300 5.48 -25.76 8.39
C PHE A 300 6.73 -26.43 7.83
N GLY A 301 7.88 -25.73 7.83
CA GLY A 301 9.14 -26.23 7.29
C GLY A 301 9.24 -26.07 5.77
N PHE A 302 10.45 -25.78 5.29
CA PHE A 302 10.68 -25.51 3.88
C PHE A 302 10.29 -26.68 2.96
N ASP A 303 10.63 -27.91 3.35
CA ASP A 303 10.35 -29.13 2.58
C ASP A 303 8.85 -29.41 2.40
N ARG A 304 8.01 -28.82 3.23
CA ARG A 304 6.55 -28.92 3.12
C ARG A 304 5.91 -27.78 2.35
N SER A 305 6.70 -26.80 1.88
CA SER A 305 6.22 -25.75 0.98
C SER A 305 5.86 -26.36 -0.35
N GLU A 306 4.63 -26.20 -0.79
CA GLU A 306 4.14 -26.75 -2.05
C GLU A 306 4.46 -25.86 -3.25
N ILE A 307 4.60 -24.54 -2.99
CA ILE A 307 4.97 -23.55 -3.99
C ILE A 307 5.53 -22.28 -3.34
N ILE A 308 6.49 -21.65 -4.01
CA ILE A 308 6.98 -20.30 -3.71
C ILE A 308 6.71 -19.45 -4.93
N LEU A 309 5.86 -18.41 -4.78
CA LEU A 309 5.51 -17.48 -5.84
C LEU A 309 6.17 -16.12 -5.63
N ALA A 310 6.64 -15.51 -6.71
CA ALA A 310 7.17 -14.16 -6.69
C ALA A 310 6.39 -13.25 -7.66
N THR A 311 5.88 -12.14 -7.12
CA THR A 311 5.13 -11.12 -7.84
C THR A 311 5.84 -9.76 -7.77
N GLY A 312 5.22 -8.74 -8.32
CA GLY A 312 5.71 -7.37 -8.27
C GLY A 312 6.75 -7.01 -9.35
N PRO A 313 7.02 -5.70 -9.51
CA PRO A 313 7.87 -5.17 -10.59
C PRO A 313 9.34 -5.54 -10.46
N LYS A 314 9.81 -5.87 -9.25
CA LYS A 314 11.22 -6.19 -8.96
C LYS A 314 11.52 -7.70 -8.87
N ARG A 315 10.59 -8.58 -9.22
CA ARG A 315 10.76 -10.03 -9.13
C ARG A 315 12.00 -10.57 -9.86
N ARG A 316 12.58 -9.82 -10.81
CA ARG A 316 13.85 -10.19 -11.46
C ARG A 316 15.04 -10.26 -10.51
N LEU A 317 14.98 -9.61 -9.33
CA LEU A 317 16.02 -9.66 -8.31
C LEU A 317 16.33 -11.09 -7.83
N ILE A 318 15.34 -11.97 -7.93
CA ILE A 318 15.45 -13.38 -7.51
C ILE A 318 15.46 -14.38 -8.68
N GLY A 319 15.62 -13.88 -9.91
CA GLY A 319 15.58 -14.73 -11.12
C GLY A 319 16.67 -15.80 -11.19
N ASN A 320 17.78 -15.63 -10.46
CA ASN A 320 18.88 -16.59 -10.35
C ASN A 320 18.88 -17.35 -9.01
N SER A 321 17.76 -17.39 -8.30
CA SER A 321 17.64 -18.13 -7.04
C SER A 321 17.84 -19.62 -7.24
N ARG A 322 18.48 -20.27 -6.25
CA ARG A 322 18.59 -21.74 -6.16
C ARG A 322 17.29 -22.37 -5.64
N LEU A 323 16.42 -21.58 -5.02
CA LEU A 323 15.13 -22.05 -4.53
C LEU A 323 14.14 -22.17 -5.69
N PRO A 324 13.14 -23.08 -5.61
CA PRO A 324 12.18 -23.33 -6.68
C PRO A 324 11.11 -22.24 -6.75
N ILE A 325 11.54 -20.97 -6.88
CA ILE A 325 10.65 -19.82 -6.93
C ILE A 325 10.04 -19.70 -8.32
N ARG A 326 8.71 -19.57 -8.38
CA ARG A 326 7.96 -19.43 -9.63
C ARG A 326 7.44 -18.00 -9.79
N PRO A 327 7.39 -17.48 -11.02
CA PRO A 327 6.74 -16.20 -11.28
C PRO A 327 5.24 -16.32 -11.05
N GLY A 328 4.67 -15.42 -10.21
CA GLY A 328 3.25 -15.26 -10.00
C GLY A 328 2.68 -14.12 -10.84
N ALA A 329 1.44 -14.29 -11.29
CA ALA A 329 0.72 -13.32 -12.09
C ALA A 329 -0.80 -13.45 -11.83
N PRO A 330 -1.30 -13.07 -10.64
CA PRO A 330 -2.72 -13.11 -10.35
C PRO A 330 -3.50 -12.28 -11.38
N LEU A 331 -4.64 -12.77 -11.83
CA LEU A 331 -5.40 -12.19 -12.94
C LEU A 331 -4.58 -12.05 -14.26
N GLY A 332 -3.53 -12.87 -14.45
CA GLY A 332 -2.68 -12.82 -15.62
C GLY A 332 -1.64 -11.70 -15.66
N ASP A 333 -1.51 -10.91 -14.60
CA ASP A 333 -0.56 -9.80 -14.54
C ASP A 333 0.07 -9.66 -13.14
N HIS A 334 1.41 -9.67 -13.09
CA HIS A 334 2.19 -9.55 -11.88
C HIS A 334 2.10 -8.16 -11.20
N MET A 335 1.63 -7.13 -11.92
CA MET A 335 1.38 -5.81 -11.37
C MET A 335 0.01 -5.72 -10.67
N MET A 336 -0.91 -6.62 -11.00
CA MET A 336 -2.26 -6.61 -10.42
C MET A 336 -2.36 -7.31 -9.06
N THR A 337 -1.24 -7.60 -8.41
CA THR A 337 -1.21 -8.39 -7.17
C THR A 337 -1.99 -7.72 -6.04
N GLY A 338 -1.76 -6.43 -5.78
CA GLY A 338 -2.50 -5.69 -4.75
C GLY A 338 -3.98 -5.53 -5.07
N THR A 339 -4.32 -5.22 -6.32
CA THR A 339 -5.72 -5.06 -6.75
C THR A 339 -6.49 -6.39 -6.76
N ALA A 340 -5.83 -7.51 -7.12
CA ALA A 340 -6.41 -8.85 -7.01
C ALA A 340 -6.71 -9.21 -5.55
N GLY A 341 -5.76 -8.87 -4.64
CA GLY A 341 -5.96 -9.08 -3.21
C GLY A 341 -7.07 -8.24 -2.61
N LEU A 342 -7.24 -6.99 -3.06
CA LEU A 342 -8.39 -6.16 -2.67
C LEU A 342 -9.72 -6.80 -3.09
N LEU A 343 -9.81 -7.27 -4.32
CA LEU A 343 -11.02 -7.93 -4.82
C LEU A 343 -11.33 -9.19 -4.00
N GLU A 344 -10.33 -10.03 -3.77
CA GLU A 344 -10.48 -11.25 -2.97
C GLU A 344 -10.84 -10.92 -1.52
N ALA A 345 -10.22 -9.91 -0.90
CA ALA A 345 -10.54 -9.49 0.46
C ALA A 345 -11.99 -9.06 0.62
N ILE A 346 -12.52 -8.29 -0.34
CA ILE A 346 -13.91 -7.86 -0.34
C ILE A 346 -14.84 -9.07 -0.53
N ARG A 347 -14.52 -9.99 -1.43
CA ARG A 347 -15.32 -11.19 -1.68
C ARG A 347 -15.41 -12.06 -0.43
N ARG A 348 -14.29 -12.30 0.24
CA ARG A 348 -14.26 -13.03 1.52
C ARG A 348 -15.08 -12.34 2.59
N ARG A 349 -14.93 -11.02 2.74
CA ARG A 349 -15.71 -10.24 3.70
C ARG A 349 -17.21 -10.33 3.46
N LYS A 350 -17.62 -10.39 2.19
CA LYS A 350 -19.03 -10.48 1.79
C LYS A 350 -19.56 -11.93 1.69
N GLY A 351 -18.72 -12.93 1.95
CA GLY A 351 -19.08 -14.35 1.80
C GLY A 351 -19.39 -14.74 0.35
N LEU A 352 -18.76 -14.08 -0.61
CA LEU A 352 -18.89 -14.39 -2.04
C LEU A 352 -17.87 -15.47 -2.44
N ASP A 353 -18.18 -16.21 -3.49
CA ASP A 353 -17.26 -17.18 -4.07
C ASP A 353 -15.92 -16.52 -4.48
N PRO A 354 -14.79 -17.24 -4.43
CA PRO A 354 -13.50 -16.76 -4.96
C PRO A 354 -13.63 -16.26 -6.39
N ILE A 355 -12.68 -15.39 -6.79
CA ILE A 355 -12.65 -14.90 -8.18
C ILE A 355 -12.52 -16.11 -9.11
N PRO A 356 -13.38 -16.22 -10.16
CA PRO A 356 -13.23 -17.29 -11.14
C PRO A 356 -11.83 -17.22 -11.79
N ILE A 357 -11.11 -18.34 -11.75
CA ILE A 357 -9.81 -18.47 -12.43
C ILE A 357 -10.11 -18.78 -13.89
N TRP A 358 -9.75 -17.87 -14.77
CA TRP A 358 -9.88 -18.04 -16.23
C TRP A 358 -8.61 -18.58 -16.85
#